data_7c132c42b80e84098fd7e637ada9ccc7
#
_entry.id   7c132c42b80e84098fd7e637ada9ccc7
#
_cell.length_a   1.000
_cell.length_b   1.000
_cell.length_c   1.000
_cell.angle_alpha   90.00
_cell.angle_beta   90.00
_cell.angle_gamma   90.00
#
_symmetry.space_group_name_H-M   'P 1'
#
loop_
_entity.id
_entity.type
_entity.pdbx_description
1 polymer ?
#
loop_
_entity_poly.entity_id
_entity_poly.type
_entity_poly.pdbx_seq_one_letter_code
_entity_poly.pdbx_strand_id
1 'polypeptide(L)'
;ILASGGWFGNPSTRSKLAAFLSTVRPLRRIRCVLRTGWHESVYVLPDTVYGVTEEDTVLQSSQHGGLYRTSGTMEGWREIAELCVGNSRLSFALCAAFAGPLLRPAGLEGGGFSFEGGSSSGKTTALQIAASVWGGHEHVRSWRATDNGLEGIAALHNDNVLILDEMGQVNGRVLAECAYMLANGQGKG
;
A
#
# COMPACT_ATOMS: atom_id res chain seq x y z
N ILE A 1 16.93 13.49 -6.13
CA ILE A 1 16.22 14.53 -5.35
C ILE A 1 16.59 15.92 -5.84
N LEU A 2 17.87 16.34 -5.89
CA LEU A 2 18.25 17.68 -6.35
C LEU A 2 17.88 17.92 -7.82
N ALA A 3 18.03 16.93 -8.69
CA ALA A 3 17.65 17.05 -10.10
C ALA A 3 16.11 17.13 -10.28
N SER A 4 15.34 16.39 -9.50
CA SER A 4 13.87 16.49 -9.52
C SER A 4 13.37 17.83 -8.97
N GLY A 5 14.16 18.50 -8.14
CA GLY A 5 13.93 19.88 -7.69
C GLY A 5 14.41 20.96 -8.68
N GLY A 6 14.79 20.58 -9.90
CA GLY A 6 15.21 21.52 -10.95
C GLY A 6 16.69 21.97 -10.85
N TRP A 7 17.51 21.33 -10.01
CA TRP A 7 18.92 21.68 -9.92
C TRP A 7 19.78 20.89 -10.93
N PHE A 8 20.42 21.58 -11.85
CA PHE A 8 21.30 21.04 -12.88
C PHE A 8 22.72 21.61 -12.74
N GLY A 9 23.54 21.01 -11.88
CA GLY A 9 24.93 21.43 -11.71
C GLY A 9 25.86 20.80 -12.76
N ASN A 10 26.82 21.58 -13.26
CA ASN A 10 27.94 21.05 -14.05
C ASN A 10 28.89 20.21 -13.13
N PRO A 11 29.84 19.43 -13.68
CA PRO A 11 30.74 18.58 -12.89
C PRO A 11 31.49 19.33 -11.77
N SER A 12 31.95 20.53 -12.04
CA SER A 12 32.64 21.37 -11.02
C SER A 12 31.72 21.80 -9.89
N THR A 13 30.47 22.17 -10.19
CA THR A 13 29.46 22.53 -9.19
C THR A 13 29.05 21.33 -8.34
N ARG A 14 28.95 20.15 -8.94
CA ARG A 14 28.65 18.88 -8.24
C ARG A 14 29.75 18.53 -7.23
N SER A 15 31.03 18.68 -7.64
CA SER A 15 32.16 18.42 -6.77
C SER A 15 32.20 19.39 -5.57
N LYS A 16 31.95 20.68 -5.80
CA LYS A 16 31.83 21.67 -4.73
C LYS A 16 30.68 21.40 -3.77
N LEU A 17 29.52 21.00 -4.30
CA LEU A 17 28.38 20.61 -3.48
C LEU A 17 28.69 19.36 -2.64
N ALA A 18 29.31 18.34 -3.23
CA ALA A 18 29.73 17.15 -2.51
C ALA A 18 30.69 17.46 -1.37
N ALA A 19 31.70 18.33 -1.64
CA ALA A 19 32.64 18.81 -0.62
C ALA A 19 31.93 19.57 0.50
N PHE A 20 31.00 20.46 0.17
CA PHE A 20 30.19 21.18 1.16
C PHE A 20 29.35 20.20 2.01
N LEU A 21 28.61 19.28 1.38
CA LEU A 21 27.78 18.29 2.09
C LEU A 21 28.60 17.41 3.03
N SER A 22 29.87 17.09 2.68
CA SER A 22 30.75 16.30 3.54
C SER A 22 31.17 17.03 4.82
N THR A 23 31.12 18.36 4.84
CA THR A 23 31.44 19.19 6.01
C THR A 23 30.24 19.49 6.89
N VAL A 24 29.03 19.36 6.37
CA VAL A 24 27.80 19.65 7.10
C VAL A 24 27.56 18.59 8.18
N ARG A 25 27.32 19.05 9.39
CA ARG A 25 26.92 18.21 10.54
C ARG A 25 25.47 18.50 10.88
N PRO A 26 24.50 17.77 10.29
CA PRO A 26 23.09 18.01 10.56
C PRO A 26 22.78 17.67 12.04
N LEU A 27 22.00 18.54 12.68
CA LEU A 27 21.51 18.33 14.06
C LEU A 27 20.40 17.28 14.11
N ARG A 28 19.71 17.06 13.00
CA ARG A 28 18.57 16.13 12.88
C ARG A 28 18.84 15.13 11.76
N ARG A 29 18.60 13.87 12.07
CA ARG A 29 18.65 12.80 11.08
C ARG A 29 17.25 12.39 10.70
N ILE A 30 17.06 12.04 9.45
CA ILE A 30 15.78 11.55 8.91
C ILE A 30 16.06 10.25 8.19
N ARG A 31 15.34 9.22 8.54
CA ARG A 31 15.35 7.94 7.84
C ARG A 31 14.44 8.05 6.61
N CYS A 32 14.99 7.92 5.42
CA CYS A 32 14.21 7.85 4.19
C CYS A 32 13.92 6.39 3.85
N VAL A 33 12.64 6.05 3.71
CA VAL A 33 12.20 4.71 3.28
C VAL A 33 11.54 4.79 1.91
N LEU A 34 11.62 3.70 1.13
CA LEU A 34 11.17 3.69 -0.26
C LEU A 34 9.81 3.01 -0.45
N ARG A 35 9.27 2.40 0.59
CA ARG A 35 7.99 1.69 0.55
C ARG A 35 7.15 2.00 1.79
N THR A 36 5.85 1.86 1.66
CA THR A 36 4.90 1.89 2.78
C THR A 36 5.03 0.64 3.66
N GLY A 37 4.33 0.62 4.78
CA GLY A 37 4.29 -0.53 5.67
C GLY A 37 5.26 -0.44 6.84
N TRP A 38 5.59 -1.58 7.44
CA TRP A 38 6.41 -1.65 8.63
C TRP A 38 7.91 -1.48 8.36
N HIS A 39 8.50 -0.56 9.08
CA HIS A 39 9.94 -0.34 9.18
C HIS A 39 10.34 -0.39 10.65
N GLU A 40 10.80 -1.56 11.10
CA GLU A 40 11.05 -1.84 12.52
C GLU A 40 9.79 -1.61 13.39
N SER A 41 9.79 -0.59 14.24
CA SER A 41 8.71 -0.24 15.17
C SER A 41 7.72 0.80 14.62
N VAL A 42 7.91 1.28 13.39
CA VAL A 42 7.03 2.29 12.80
C VAL A 42 6.32 1.78 11.56
N TYR A 43 5.06 2.18 11.40
CA TYR A 43 4.25 1.92 10.21
C TYR A 43 4.16 3.19 9.37
N VAL A 44 4.66 3.13 8.15
CA VAL A 44 4.81 4.28 7.27
C VAL A 44 3.73 4.28 6.19
N LEU A 45 2.97 5.35 6.13
CA LEU A 45 2.08 5.73 5.03
C LEU A 45 2.63 6.96 4.31
N PRO A 46 2.10 7.34 3.13
CA PRO A 46 2.64 8.46 2.36
C PRO A 46 2.76 9.77 3.13
N ASP A 47 1.74 10.10 3.92
CA ASP A 47 1.63 11.38 4.61
C ASP A 47 1.70 11.25 6.14
N THR A 48 1.83 10.03 6.67
CA THR A 48 1.76 9.80 8.12
C THR A 48 2.63 8.61 8.52
N VAL A 49 3.28 8.72 9.66
CA VAL A 49 4.05 7.65 10.30
C VAL A 49 3.43 7.36 11.66
N TYR A 50 3.12 6.11 11.92
CA TYR A 50 2.59 5.62 13.19
C TYR A 50 3.67 4.85 13.95
N GLY A 51 3.76 5.06 15.24
CA GLY A 51 4.76 4.47 16.12
C GLY A 51 5.75 5.50 16.65
N VAL A 52 6.72 5.02 17.44
CA VAL A 52 7.74 5.86 18.08
C VAL A 52 9.11 5.42 17.61
N THR A 53 9.93 6.37 17.20
CA THR A 53 11.31 6.15 16.79
C THR A 53 12.17 7.33 17.23
N GLU A 54 13.47 7.09 17.41
CA GLU A 54 14.44 8.14 17.73
C GLU A 54 14.72 9.09 16.54
N GLU A 55 14.56 8.58 15.33
CA GLU A 55 14.77 9.34 14.09
C GLU A 55 13.42 9.50 13.36
N ASP A 56 13.16 10.70 12.85
CA ASP A 56 12.02 10.90 11.95
C ASP A 56 12.13 9.98 10.73
N THR A 57 11.03 9.37 10.36
CA THR A 57 10.94 8.52 9.18
C THR A 57 10.07 9.18 8.13
N VAL A 58 10.52 9.19 6.88
CA VAL A 58 9.81 9.81 5.75
C VAL A 58 9.78 8.86 4.56
N LEU A 59 8.62 8.69 3.93
CA LEU A 59 8.51 7.96 2.67
C LEU A 59 9.06 8.81 1.53
N GLN A 60 10.09 8.31 0.86
CA GLN A 60 10.70 8.93 -0.30
C GLN A 60 10.18 8.28 -1.61
N SER A 61 8.88 8.32 -1.83
CA SER A 61 8.28 7.77 -3.04
C SER A 61 7.11 8.64 -3.49
N SER A 62 7.10 8.98 -4.78
CA SER A 62 6.00 9.72 -5.42
C SER A 62 4.90 8.80 -5.99
N GLN A 63 5.08 7.48 -5.92
CA GLN A 63 4.19 6.52 -6.58
C GLN A 63 2.86 6.28 -5.85
N HIS A 64 2.73 6.72 -4.61
CA HIS A 64 1.54 6.49 -3.76
C HIS A 64 0.51 7.64 -3.83
N GLY A 65 0.70 8.63 -4.69
CA GLY A 65 -0.20 9.79 -4.78
C GLY A 65 -1.66 9.40 -4.97
N GLY A 66 -2.51 9.81 -4.03
CA GLY A 66 -3.95 9.58 -4.05
C GLY A 66 -4.41 8.18 -3.65
N LEU A 67 -3.52 7.19 -3.46
CA LEU A 67 -3.89 5.84 -3.04
C LEU A 67 -4.43 5.83 -1.59
N TYR A 68 -3.64 6.37 -0.67
CA TYR A 68 -4.02 6.52 0.74
C TYR A 68 -4.56 7.93 0.96
N ARG A 69 -5.83 8.05 1.29
CA ARG A 69 -6.45 9.35 1.53
C ARG A 69 -7.61 9.26 2.50
N THR A 70 -7.83 10.32 3.23
CA THR A 70 -9.01 10.49 4.08
C THR A 70 -10.03 11.36 3.37
N SER A 71 -11.30 11.00 3.43
CA SER A 71 -12.43 11.77 2.90
C SER A 71 -13.65 11.58 3.78
N GLY A 72 -14.44 12.63 3.96
CA GLY A 72 -15.59 12.60 4.87
C GLY A 72 -15.20 12.65 6.35
N THR A 73 -16.06 12.12 7.20
CA THR A 73 -15.90 12.09 8.65
C THR A 73 -15.85 10.66 9.17
N MET A 74 -15.27 10.47 10.34
CA MET A 74 -15.25 9.16 11.01
C MET A 74 -16.67 8.68 11.36
N GLU A 75 -17.57 9.59 11.72
CA GLU A 75 -18.96 9.30 12.01
C GLU A 75 -19.67 8.75 10.75
N GLY A 76 -19.55 9.45 9.63
CA GLY A 76 -20.14 9.00 8.36
C GLY A 76 -19.55 7.66 7.88
N TRP A 77 -18.25 7.42 8.11
CA TRP A 77 -17.65 6.12 7.81
C TRP A 77 -18.19 5.00 8.73
N ARG A 78 -18.41 5.29 10.03
CA ARG A 78 -19.02 4.33 10.97
C ARG A 78 -20.45 3.96 10.58
N GLU A 79 -21.25 4.91 10.11
CA GLU A 79 -22.60 4.63 9.59
C GLU A 79 -22.54 3.62 8.42
N ILE A 80 -21.57 3.77 7.51
CA ILE A 80 -21.36 2.79 6.43
C ILE A 80 -20.94 1.42 6.99
N ALA A 81 -20.03 1.40 7.98
CA ALA A 81 -19.57 0.17 8.58
C ALA A 81 -20.69 -0.57 9.35
N GLU A 82 -21.60 0.16 9.98
CA GLU A 82 -22.78 -0.40 10.66
C GLU A 82 -23.72 -1.12 9.70
N LEU A 83 -23.82 -0.66 8.45
CA LEU A 83 -24.60 -1.37 7.41
C LEU A 83 -24.01 -2.74 7.06
N CYS A 84 -22.79 -3.03 7.43
CA CYS A 84 -22.17 -4.35 7.26
C CYS A 84 -22.63 -5.34 8.33
N VAL A 85 -23.18 -4.87 9.45
CA VAL A 85 -23.65 -5.73 10.56
C VAL A 85 -24.78 -6.64 10.07
N GLY A 86 -24.65 -7.93 10.37
CA GLY A 86 -25.58 -8.94 9.89
C GLY A 86 -25.28 -9.48 8.48
N ASN A 87 -24.33 -8.89 7.76
CA ASN A 87 -23.83 -9.42 6.50
C ASN A 87 -22.39 -9.92 6.68
N SER A 88 -22.24 -11.24 6.84
CA SER A 88 -20.94 -11.86 7.15
C SER A 88 -19.86 -11.58 6.09
N ARG A 89 -20.23 -11.45 4.81
CA ARG A 89 -19.28 -11.19 3.72
C ARG A 89 -18.76 -9.75 3.75
N LEU A 90 -19.63 -8.77 3.99
CA LEU A 90 -19.23 -7.37 4.12
C LEU A 90 -18.39 -7.16 5.39
N SER A 91 -18.82 -7.71 6.52
CA SER A 91 -18.06 -7.67 7.77
C SER A 91 -16.68 -8.32 7.60
N PHE A 92 -16.61 -9.47 6.93
CA PHE A 92 -15.37 -10.16 6.64
C PHE A 92 -14.43 -9.30 5.76
N ALA A 93 -14.95 -8.70 4.68
CA ALA A 93 -14.17 -7.84 3.79
C ALA A 93 -13.58 -6.64 4.54
N LEU A 94 -14.38 -6.03 5.40
CA LEU A 94 -13.96 -4.91 6.25
C LEU A 94 -12.85 -5.35 7.23
N CYS A 95 -13.04 -6.47 7.93
CA CYS A 95 -12.02 -7.01 8.85
C CYS A 95 -10.72 -7.40 8.13
N ALA A 96 -10.81 -8.01 6.95
CA ALA A 96 -9.65 -8.36 6.14
C ALA A 96 -8.83 -7.13 5.74
N ALA A 97 -9.49 -5.99 5.47
CA ALA A 97 -8.80 -4.74 5.17
C ALA A 97 -8.00 -4.19 6.36
N PHE A 98 -8.47 -4.39 7.59
CA PHE A 98 -7.71 -4.03 8.79
C PHE A 98 -6.61 -5.04 9.15
N ALA A 99 -6.74 -6.29 8.72
CA ALA A 99 -5.79 -7.34 9.10
C ALA A 99 -4.39 -7.13 8.49
N GLY A 100 -4.29 -6.55 7.29
CA GLY A 100 -3.03 -6.38 6.58
C GLY A 100 -1.87 -5.87 7.45
N PRO A 101 -1.96 -4.68 8.06
CA PRO A 101 -0.89 -4.15 8.89
C PRO A 101 -0.67 -4.91 10.21
N LEU A 102 -1.57 -5.79 10.60
CA LEU A 102 -1.47 -6.55 11.86
C LEU A 102 -0.72 -7.88 11.69
N LEU A 103 -0.62 -8.41 10.47
CA LEU A 103 -0.01 -9.73 10.22
C LEU A 103 1.45 -9.77 10.65
N ARG A 104 2.26 -8.81 10.22
CA ARG A 104 3.69 -8.76 10.53
C ARG A 104 3.99 -8.62 12.01
N PRO A 105 3.37 -7.68 12.77
CA PRO A 105 3.54 -7.62 14.22
C PRO A 105 3.08 -8.87 14.96
N ALA A 106 2.09 -9.59 14.42
CA ALA A 106 1.60 -10.84 14.99
C ALA A 106 2.47 -12.04 14.60
N GLY A 107 3.49 -11.88 13.76
CA GLY A 107 4.33 -12.97 13.26
C GLY A 107 3.57 -13.94 12.34
N LEU A 108 2.52 -13.46 11.67
CA LEU A 108 1.68 -14.24 10.77
C LEU A 108 2.08 -14.00 9.32
N GLU A 109 1.95 -15.05 8.52
CA GLU A 109 2.13 -14.97 7.07
C GLU A 109 0.92 -14.33 6.39
N GLY A 110 1.16 -13.73 5.21
CA GLY A 110 0.11 -13.20 4.36
C GLY A 110 -0.73 -14.29 3.73
N GLY A 111 -1.88 -13.91 3.20
CA GLY A 111 -2.78 -14.81 2.49
C GLY A 111 -3.78 -14.03 1.66
N GLY A 112 -4.66 -14.73 0.94
CA GLY A 112 -5.68 -14.12 0.11
C GLY A 112 -7.03 -14.82 0.24
N PHE A 113 -8.09 -14.07 -0.04
CA PHE A 113 -9.47 -14.55 -0.05
C PHE A 113 -10.14 -14.18 -1.38
N SER A 114 -10.89 -15.08 -1.94
CA SER A 114 -11.66 -14.87 -3.17
C SER A 114 -13.15 -14.82 -2.87
N PHE A 115 -13.83 -13.80 -3.39
CA PHE A 115 -15.29 -13.71 -3.38
C PHE A 115 -15.84 -14.23 -4.70
N GLU A 116 -16.54 -15.37 -4.65
CA GLU A 116 -17.17 -15.98 -5.81
C GLU A 116 -18.69 -15.85 -5.74
N GLY A 117 -19.33 -15.79 -6.90
CA GLY A 117 -20.78 -15.70 -7.00
C GLY A 117 -21.24 -15.14 -8.34
N GLY A 118 -22.53 -15.23 -8.60
CA GLY A 118 -23.17 -14.72 -9.81
C GLY A 118 -23.02 -13.19 -9.98
N SER A 119 -23.47 -12.69 -11.12
CA SER A 119 -23.56 -11.25 -11.35
C SER A 119 -24.46 -10.60 -10.29
N SER A 120 -24.13 -9.35 -9.93
CA SER A 120 -24.91 -8.55 -8.95
C SER A 120 -25.05 -9.18 -7.55
N SER A 121 -24.13 -10.07 -7.16
CA SER A 121 -24.13 -10.71 -5.83
C SER A 121 -23.44 -9.87 -4.73
N GLY A 122 -23.05 -8.62 -5.02
CA GLY A 122 -22.42 -7.70 -4.05
C GLY A 122 -20.90 -7.85 -3.91
N LYS A 123 -20.23 -8.60 -4.81
CA LYS A 123 -18.76 -8.76 -4.77
C LYS A 123 -18.02 -7.42 -4.82
N THR A 124 -18.32 -6.60 -5.81
CA THR A 124 -17.70 -5.27 -5.96
C THR A 124 -18.02 -4.38 -4.77
N THR A 125 -19.22 -4.46 -4.19
CA THR A 125 -19.57 -3.75 -2.95
C THR A 125 -18.67 -4.19 -1.79
N ALA A 126 -18.39 -5.49 -1.63
CA ALA A 126 -17.47 -5.98 -0.60
C ALA A 126 -16.04 -5.44 -0.79
N LEU A 127 -15.57 -5.40 -2.04
CA LEU A 127 -14.25 -4.80 -2.36
C LEU A 127 -14.20 -3.29 -2.07
N GLN A 128 -15.27 -2.56 -2.39
CA GLN A 128 -15.36 -1.12 -2.12
C GLN A 128 -15.41 -0.82 -0.61
N ILE A 129 -16.13 -1.62 0.17
CA ILE A 129 -16.14 -1.53 1.64
C ILE A 129 -14.73 -1.77 2.21
N ALA A 130 -14.03 -2.80 1.74
CA ALA A 130 -12.64 -3.02 2.15
C ALA A 130 -11.72 -1.85 1.77
N ALA A 131 -11.87 -1.30 0.56
CA ALA A 131 -11.09 -0.17 0.07
C ALA A 131 -11.33 1.10 0.90
N SER A 132 -12.55 1.31 1.42
CA SER A 132 -12.91 2.48 2.21
C SER A 132 -12.11 2.66 3.50
N VAL A 133 -11.46 1.61 3.98
CA VAL A 133 -10.58 1.65 5.16
C VAL A 133 -9.31 2.48 4.90
N TRP A 134 -8.80 2.45 3.66
CA TRP A 134 -7.50 3.01 3.31
C TRP A 134 -7.56 4.20 2.36
N GLY A 135 -8.69 4.38 1.69
CA GLY A 135 -8.86 5.43 0.70
C GLY A 135 -10.19 5.32 -0.02
N GLY A 136 -10.16 5.32 -1.34
CA GLY A 136 -11.33 5.23 -2.18
C GLY A 136 -11.26 4.06 -3.16
N HIS A 137 -12.02 4.18 -4.23
CA HIS A 137 -12.08 3.18 -5.29
C HIS A 137 -10.71 2.90 -5.95
N GLU A 138 -9.76 3.80 -5.83
CA GLU A 138 -8.39 3.64 -6.34
C GLU A 138 -7.62 2.50 -5.67
N HIS A 139 -8.05 2.05 -4.48
CA HIS A 139 -7.52 0.85 -3.84
C HIS A 139 -7.97 -0.45 -4.52
N VAL A 140 -9.07 -0.43 -5.28
CA VAL A 140 -9.50 -1.58 -6.07
C VAL A 140 -8.76 -1.57 -7.40
N ARG A 141 -7.92 -2.58 -7.62
CA ARG A 141 -7.12 -2.75 -8.82
C ARG A 141 -7.66 -3.89 -9.67
N SER A 142 -7.31 -3.92 -10.94
CA SER A 142 -7.72 -5.00 -11.84
C SER A 142 -6.62 -6.06 -11.95
N TRP A 143 -7.04 -7.33 -12.00
CA TRP A 143 -6.17 -8.45 -12.35
C TRP A 143 -5.62 -8.40 -13.78
N ARG A 144 -6.10 -7.49 -14.62
CA ARG A 144 -5.67 -7.34 -16.04
C ARG A 144 -4.26 -6.75 -16.22
N ALA A 145 -3.54 -6.49 -15.16
CA ALA A 145 -2.16 -6.04 -15.26
C ALA A 145 -1.25 -7.19 -15.75
N THR A 146 -0.14 -6.85 -16.37
CA THR A 146 0.95 -7.81 -16.64
C THR A 146 1.58 -8.27 -15.33
N ASP A 147 2.31 -9.39 -15.33
CA ASP A 147 3.01 -9.91 -14.14
C ASP A 147 3.83 -8.80 -13.46
N ASN A 148 4.67 -8.10 -14.21
CA ASN A 148 5.46 -6.97 -13.70
C ASN A 148 4.58 -5.81 -13.19
N GLY A 149 3.41 -5.61 -13.81
CA GLY A 149 2.43 -4.63 -13.36
C GLY A 149 1.82 -4.99 -12.01
N LEU A 150 1.51 -6.27 -11.77
CA LEU A 150 1.00 -6.75 -10.49
C LEU A 150 2.05 -6.67 -9.38
N GLU A 151 3.31 -6.98 -9.66
CA GLU A 151 4.42 -6.77 -8.71
C GLU A 151 4.54 -5.30 -8.30
N GLY A 152 4.48 -4.39 -9.27
CA GLY A 152 4.50 -2.95 -9.00
C GLY A 152 3.30 -2.49 -8.16
N ILE A 153 2.11 -3.00 -8.45
CA ILE A 153 0.90 -2.72 -7.67
C ILE A 153 1.05 -3.28 -6.25
N ALA A 154 1.53 -4.52 -6.10
CA ALA A 154 1.72 -5.15 -4.78
C ALA A 154 2.71 -4.37 -3.91
N ALA A 155 3.79 -3.85 -4.50
CA ALA A 155 4.77 -3.03 -3.79
C ALA A 155 4.19 -1.74 -3.21
N LEU A 156 3.12 -1.20 -3.81
CA LEU A 156 2.40 -0.04 -3.28
C LEU A 156 1.51 -0.37 -2.07
N HIS A 157 1.21 -1.65 -1.85
CA HIS A 157 0.35 -2.16 -0.77
C HIS A 157 1.14 -2.97 0.26
N ASN A 158 2.44 -2.72 0.39
CA ASN A 158 3.30 -3.47 1.31
C ASN A 158 2.79 -3.39 2.76
N ASP A 159 2.76 -4.53 3.44
CA ASP A 159 2.17 -4.72 4.78
C ASP A 159 0.72 -4.18 4.88
N ASN A 160 -0.05 -4.26 3.80
CA ASN A 160 -1.43 -3.78 3.73
C ASN A 160 -2.31 -4.72 2.88
N VAL A 161 -3.60 -4.43 2.78
CA VAL A 161 -4.51 -5.15 1.91
C VAL A 161 -4.29 -4.73 0.45
N LEU A 162 -4.17 -5.72 -0.43
CA LEU A 162 -4.25 -5.56 -1.88
C LEU A 162 -5.60 -6.07 -2.35
N ILE A 163 -6.38 -5.22 -2.99
CA ILE A 163 -7.74 -5.54 -3.45
C ILE A 163 -7.71 -5.61 -4.98
N LEU A 164 -8.07 -6.80 -5.51
CA LEU A 164 -8.06 -7.08 -6.94
C LEU A 164 -9.46 -7.50 -7.41
N ASP A 165 -9.96 -6.86 -8.45
CA ASP A 165 -11.24 -7.20 -9.10
C ASP A 165 -11.02 -7.79 -10.49
N GLU A 166 -12.09 -8.31 -11.12
CA GLU A 166 -12.11 -8.85 -12.48
C GLU A 166 -11.29 -10.14 -12.69
N MET A 167 -11.15 -10.96 -11.65
CA MET A 167 -10.39 -12.22 -11.70
C MET A 167 -10.82 -13.17 -12.83
N GLY A 168 -12.11 -13.23 -13.14
CA GLY A 168 -12.67 -14.10 -14.19
C GLY A 168 -12.23 -13.77 -15.62
N GLN A 169 -11.52 -12.68 -15.83
CA GLN A 169 -11.02 -12.27 -17.14
C GLN A 169 -9.56 -12.67 -17.38
N VAL A 170 -8.91 -13.28 -16.40
CA VAL A 170 -7.50 -13.71 -16.46
C VAL A 170 -7.42 -15.21 -16.70
N ASN A 171 -6.44 -15.64 -17.48
CA ASN A 171 -6.16 -17.06 -17.68
C ASN A 171 -5.85 -17.72 -16.33
N GLY A 172 -6.47 -18.87 -16.03
CA GLY A 172 -6.34 -19.53 -14.74
C GLY A 172 -4.91 -19.92 -14.35
N ARG A 173 -4.03 -20.20 -15.30
CA ARG A 173 -2.62 -20.48 -15.05
C ARG A 173 -1.88 -19.22 -14.56
N VAL A 174 -2.07 -18.10 -15.26
CA VAL A 174 -1.50 -16.80 -14.88
C VAL A 174 -2.02 -16.38 -13.51
N LEU A 175 -3.32 -16.58 -13.27
CA LEU A 175 -3.94 -16.30 -11.98
C LEU A 175 -3.25 -17.08 -10.83
N ALA A 176 -3.02 -18.37 -11.02
CA ALA A 176 -2.39 -19.22 -10.00
C ALA A 176 -0.93 -18.79 -9.73
N GLU A 177 -0.16 -18.49 -10.78
CA GLU A 177 1.22 -18.00 -10.67
C GLU A 177 1.27 -16.65 -9.91
N CYS A 178 0.41 -15.70 -10.27
CA CYS A 178 0.31 -14.40 -9.61
C CYS A 178 -0.16 -14.53 -8.14
N ALA A 179 -1.16 -15.35 -7.87
CA ALA A 179 -1.65 -15.57 -6.51
C ALA A 179 -0.56 -16.18 -5.61
N TYR A 180 0.22 -17.14 -6.15
CA TYR A 180 1.35 -17.72 -5.44
C TYR A 180 2.45 -16.69 -5.15
N MET A 181 2.81 -15.86 -6.13
CA MET A 181 3.78 -14.78 -5.98
C MET A 181 3.34 -13.78 -4.89
N LEU A 182 2.07 -13.34 -4.95
CA LEU A 182 1.52 -12.39 -3.97
C LEU A 182 1.49 -12.97 -2.55
N ALA A 183 1.11 -14.26 -2.41
CA ALA A 183 1.03 -14.91 -1.10
C ALA A 183 2.42 -15.11 -0.46
N ASN A 184 3.45 -15.40 -1.26
CA ASN A 184 4.80 -15.65 -0.76
C ASN A 184 5.68 -14.39 -0.66
N GLY A 185 5.21 -13.24 -1.14
CA GLY A 185 5.96 -11.98 -1.12
C GLY A 185 7.28 -12.02 -1.91
N GLN A 186 7.43 -12.99 -2.82
CA GLN A 186 8.63 -13.16 -3.65
C GLN A 186 8.31 -12.76 -5.07
N GLY A 187 8.72 -11.54 -5.45
CA GLY A 187 8.79 -11.13 -6.85
C GLY A 187 9.84 -11.96 -7.60
N LYS A 188 9.74 -11.99 -8.93
CA LYS A 188 10.81 -12.52 -9.78
C LYS A 188 12.03 -11.60 -9.63
N GLY A 189 13.09 -12.11 -8.95
CA GLY A 189 14.38 -11.43 -8.86
C GLY A 189 15.06 -11.29 -10.21
#